data_64c827cb76d3966a3d49fde2b0fe6725
#
_entry.id   64c827cb76d3966a3d49fde2b0fe6725
#
_cell.length_a   1.000
_cell.length_b   1.000
_cell.length_c   1.000
_cell.angle_alpha   90.00
_cell.angle_beta   90.00
_cell.angle_gamma   90.00
#
_symmetry.space_group_name_H-M   'P 1'
#
loop_
_entity.id
_entity.type
_entity.pdbx_description
1 polymer ?
#
loop_
_entity_poly.entity_id
_entity_poly.type
_entity_poly.pdbx_seq_one_letter_code
_entity_poly.pdbx_strand_id
1 'polypeptide(L)'
;VNGYPSRDVICQDIARGDAWLVTGDNGDAVGYFVFRPGPDPTYRHIYHGAWLNDAPYHVIHRIAGRPHVHGIFDAVMRHCQAAQTDLRIDTHRDNHIMRHLIAKYAFIYCGIIHTEMGDERLAYQLAATP
;
A
#
# COMPACT_ATOMS: atom_id res chain seq x y z
N VAL A 1 10.36 12.35 1.23
CA VAL A 1 10.35 13.54 2.06
C VAL A 1 11.04 13.19 3.37
N ASN A 2 11.96 14.03 3.82
CA ASN A 2 12.70 13.81 5.08
C ASN A 2 13.44 12.47 5.14
N GLY A 3 13.87 11.93 4.00
CA GLY A 3 14.59 10.68 3.93
C GLY A 3 13.78 9.43 4.22
N TYR A 4 12.45 9.54 4.23
CA TYR A 4 11.60 8.37 4.40
C TYR A 4 11.04 7.91 3.02
N PRO A 5 11.02 6.59 2.75
CA PRO A 5 11.53 5.55 3.64
C PRO A 5 13.06 5.58 3.70
N SER A 6 13.60 5.33 4.88
CA SER A 6 15.05 5.27 5.07
C SER A 6 15.61 3.98 4.45
N ARG A 7 16.94 3.97 4.25
CA ARG A 7 17.63 2.76 3.80
C ARG A 7 17.38 1.59 4.74
N ASP A 8 17.36 1.84 6.05
CA ASP A 8 17.13 0.77 7.03
C ASP A 8 15.76 0.15 6.90
N VAL A 9 14.73 0.97 6.66
CA VAL A 9 13.36 0.47 6.45
C VAL A 9 13.30 -0.42 5.21
N ILE A 10 13.91 0.02 4.12
CA ILE A 10 13.93 -0.76 2.86
C ILE A 10 14.70 -2.08 3.07
N CYS A 11 15.83 -2.04 3.76
CA CYS A 11 16.59 -3.27 4.06
C CYS A 11 15.77 -4.24 4.90
N GLN A 12 14.99 -3.75 5.86
CA GLN A 12 14.11 -4.60 6.65
C GLN A 12 13.01 -5.23 5.80
N ASP A 13 12.43 -4.48 4.88
CA ASP A 13 11.41 -5.00 3.96
C ASP A 13 11.99 -6.14 3.11
N ILE A 14 13.19 -5.95 2.59
CA ILE A 14 13.87 -6.98 1.79
C ILE A 14 14.18 -8.21 2.64
N ALA A 15 14.71 -8.01 3.84
CA ALA A 15 15.08 -9.10 4.73
C ALA A 15 13.87 -9.96 5.14
N ARG A 16 12.69 -9.34 5.26
CA ARG A 16 11.44 -10.04 5.58
C ARG A 16 10.83 -10.75 4.38
N GLY A 17 11.34 -10.51 3.17
CA GLY A 17 10.76 -11.06 1.95
C GLY A 17 9.49 -10.36 1.50
N ASP A 18 9.20 -9.17 2.00
CA ASP A 18 7.97 -8.43 1.71
C ASP A 18 8.13 -7.43 0.57
N ALA A 19 9.36 -7.18 0.12
CA ALA A 19 9.65 -6.22 -0.93
C ALA A 19 9.55 -6.85 -2.31
N TRP A 20 8.94 -6.12 -3.23
CA TRP A 20 8.74 -6.57 -4.61
C TRP A 20 9.17 -5.47 -5.58
N LEU A 21 9.70 -5.89 -6.73
CA LEU A 21 10.03 -4.97 -7.81
C LEU A 21 9.03 -5.14 -8.95
N VAL A 22 8.65 -4.02 -9.55
CA VAL A 22 7.93 -4.03 -10.82
C VAL A 22 8.97 -3.86 -11.92
N THR A 23 8.98 -4.77 -12.89
CA THR A 23 9.93 -4.72 -14.00
C THR A 23 9.21 -4.28 -15.27
N GLY A 24 9.91 -3.48 -16.08
CA GLY A 24 9.44 -3.08 -17.39
C GLY A 24 9.72 -4.15 -18.44
N ASP A 25 9.33 -3.84 -19.68
CA ASP A 25 9.43 -4.78 -20.81
C ASP A 25 10.88 -5.23 -21.10
N ASN A 26 11.85 -4.38 -20.79
CA ASN A 26 13.26 -4.68 -20.99
C ASN A 26 13.92 -5.35 -19.76
N GLY A 27 13.13 -5.67 -18.74
CA GLY A 27 13.62 -6.28 -17.51
C GLY A 27 14.18 -5.33 -16.48
N ASP A 28 14.23 -4.02 -16.77
CA ASP A 28 14.68 -3.02 -15.79
C ASP A 28 13.65 -2.84 -14.68
N ALA A 29 14.13 -2.60 -13.46
CA ALA A 29 13.25 -2.27 -12.34
C ALA A 29 12.67 -0.87 -12.55
N VAL A 30 11.36 -0.76 -12.59
CA VAL A 30 10.65 0.51 -12.79
C VAL A 30 9.79 0.89 -11.59
N GLY A 31 9.56 -0.02 -10.66
CA GLY A 31 8.77 0.25 -9.47
C GLY A 31 9.15 -0.66 -8.31
N TYR A 32 8.64 -0.29 -7.14
CA TYR A 32 8.90 -0.98 -5.89
C TYR A 32 7.65 -0.90 -5.04
N PHE A 33 7.35 -1.96 -4.30
CA PHE A 33 6.28 -1.92 -3.30
C PHE A 33 6.53 -2.98 -2.24
N VAL A 34 5.84 -2.80 -1.12
CA VAL A 34 5.83 -3.76 -0.02
C VAL A 34 4.46 -4.38 0.05
N PHE A 35 4.42 -5.69 0.18
CA PHE A 35 3.19 -6.46 0.32
C PHE A 35 3.40 -7.50 1.40
N ARG A 36 2.64 -7.41 2.49
CA ARG A 36 2.84 -8.30 3.64
C ARG A 36 1.53 -8.59 4.36
N PRO A 37 1.44 -9.77 5.03
CA PRO A 37 0.27 -10.06 5.84
C PRO A 37 0.18 -9.14 7.06
N GLY A 38 -1.04 -8.78 7.46
CA GLY A 38 -1.28 -8.10 8.71
C GLY A 38 -1.14 -9.05 9.89
N PRO A 39 -1.41 -8.57 11.09
CA PRO A 39 -1.87 -7.23 11.39
C PRO A 39 -0.74 -6.19 11.36
N ASP A 40 -1.10 -4.95 11.02
CA ASP A 40 -0.18 -3.82 11.04
C ASP A 40 -0.48 -2.98 12.29
N PRO A 41 0.53 -2.70 13.14
CA PRO A 41 0.29 -1.93 14.36
C PRO A 41 -0.32 -0.55 14.10
N THR A 42 0.01 0.12 12.99
CA THR A 42 -0.53 1.44 12.67
C THR A 42 -1.99 1.39 12.25
N TYR A 43 -2.51 0.21 11.93
CA TYR A 43 -3.91 0.02 11.56
C TYR A 43 -4.79 -0.44 12.72
N ARG A 44 -4.22 -0.60 13.91
CA ARG A 44 -4.96 -1.02 15.09
C ARG A 44 -6.03 -0.01 15.49
N HIS A 45 -5.71 1.28 15.40
CA HIS A 45 -6.63 2.36 15.70
C HIS A 45 -6.95 3.12 14.42
N ILE A 46 -8.24 3.28 14.15
CA ILE A 46 -8.72 4.08 13.02
C ILE A 46 -9.67 5.14 13.58
N TYR A 47 -9.53 6.36 13.08
CA TYR A 47 -10.27 7.52 13.56
C TYR A 47 -11.22 8.01 12.47
N HIS A 48 -12.35 8.56 12.89
CA HIS A 48 -13.36 9.14 11.98
C HIS A 48 -13.89 8.14 10.96
N GLY A 49 -14.02 6.89 11.38
CA GLY A 49 -14.52 5.83 10.55
C GLY A 49 -14.24 4.46 11.14
N ALA A 50 -14.29 3.45 10.31
CA ALA A 50 -14.04 2.07 10.73
C ALA A 50 -13.60 1.23 9.54
N TRP A 51 -12.76 0.22 9.81
CA TRP A 51 -12.44 -0.80 8.82
C TRP A 51 -13.70 -1.55 8.41
N LEU A 52 -13.72 -2.13 7.20
CA LEU A 52 -14.89 -2.82 6.68
C LEU A 52 -15.26 -4.05 7.51
N ASN A 53 -14.23 -4.74 8.06
CA ASN A 53 -14.44 -5.98 8.81
C ASN A 53 -13.19 -6.29 9.62
N ASP A 54 -13.22 -7.39 10.36
CA ASP A 54 -12.08 -7.89 11.13
C ASP A 54 -11.40 -9.09 10.49
N ALA A 55 -11.65 -9.33 9.19
CA ALA A 55 -11.03 -10.43 8.47
C ALA A 55 -9.51 -10.24 8.38
N PRO A 56 -8.74 -11.32 8.23
CA PRO A 56 -7.32 -11.21 7.93
C PRO A 56 -7.11 -10.41 6.64
N TYR A 57 -6.05 -9.62 6.62
CA TYR A 57 -5.76 -8.74 5.48
C TYR A 57 -4.27 -8.73 5.18
N HIS A 58 -3.95 -8.31 3.97
CA HIS A 58 -2.57 -7.93 3.58
C HIS A 58 -2.50 -6.42 3.45
N VAL A 59 -1.30 -5.90 3.63
CA VAL A 59 -1.01 -4.47 3.58
C VAL A 59 -0.12 -4.18 2.38
N ILE A 60 -0.46 -3.11 1.65
CA ILE A 60 0.34 -2.59 0.55
C ILE A 60 0.97 -1.29 1.04
N HIS A 61 2.29 -1.23 1.04
CA HIS A 61 3.04 -0.07 1.51
C HIS A 61 4.11 0.36 0.51
N ARG A 62 4.53 1.59 0.62
CA ARG A 62 5.74 2.13 -0.02
C ARG A 62 5.76 1.91 -1.53
N ILE A 63 4.63 2.16 -2.18
CA ILE A 63 4.58 2.08 -3.63
C ILE A 63 5.37 3.25 -4.21
N ALA A 64 6.34 2.94 -5.05
CA ALA A 64 7.15 3.94 -5.74
C ALA A 64 7.40 3.49 -7.17
N GLY A 65 7.56 4.44 -8.07
CA GLY A 65 7.83 4.16 -9.46
C GLY A 65 8.71 5.22 -10.09
N ARG A 66 9.38 4.86 -11.18
CA ARG A 66 10.15 5.82 -11.96
C ARG A 66 9.21 6.84 -12.60
N PRO A 67 9.64 8.11 -12.69
CA PRO A 67 8.85 9.13 -13.38
C PRO A 67 8.47 8.70 -14.80
N HIS A 68 7.29 9.06 -15.22
CA HIS A 68 6.79 8.83 -16.58
C HIS A 68 6.57 7.35 -16.96
N VAL A 69 6.65 6.41 -16.02
CA VAL A 69 6.29 5.02 -16.26
C VAL A 69 4.83 4.82 -15.84
N HIS A 70 4.02 4.34 -16.76
CA HIS A 70 2.60 4.08 -16.52
C HIS A 70 2.36 2.62 -16.18
N GLY A 71 1.25 2.35 -15.49
CA GLY A 71 0.82 0.98 -15.22
C GLY A 71 1.46 0.33 -14.01
N ILE A 72 2.25 1.07 -13.21
CA ILE A 72 2.89 0.51 -12.02
C ILE A 72 1.84 0.06 -11.00
N PHE A 73 0.84 0.89 -10.71
CA PHE A 73 -0.20 0.52 -9.77
C PHE A 73 -1.02 -0.66 -10.27
N ASP A 74 -1.28 -0.73 -11.57
CA ASP A 74 -1.97 -1.89 -12.17
C ASP A 74 -1.19 -3.18 -11.94
N ALA A 75 0.13 -3.13 -12.08
CA ALA A 75 1.00 -4.29 -11.81
C ALA A 75 0.98 -4.69 -10.34
N VAL A 76 1.04 -3.71 -9.44
CA VAL A 76 0.94 -3.94 -8.00
C VAL A 76 -0.37 -4.64 -7.67
N MET A 77 -1.48 -4.15 -8.21
CA MET A 77 -2.80 -4.72 -7.93
C MET A 77 -2.97 -6.13 -8.50
N ARG A 78 -2.42 -6.41 -9.68
CA ARG A 78 -2.46 -7.78 -10.22
C ARG A 78 -1.78 -8.76 -9.27
N HIS A 79 -0.63 -8.38 -8.73
CA HIS A 79 0.10 -9.23 -7.78
C HIS A 79 -0.68 -9.40 -6.48
N CYS A 80 -1.16 -8.29 -5.91
CA CYS A 80 -1.78 -8.30 -4.60
C CYS A 80 -3.15 -8.98 -4.61
N GLN A 81 -3.95 -8.79 -5.65
CA GLN A 81 -5.27 -9.41 -5.75
C GLN A 81 -5.19 -10.93 -5.93
N ALA A 82 -4.07 -11.43 -6.47
CA ALA A 82 -3.88 -12.87 -6.61
C ALA A 82 -3.81 -13.60 -5.26
N ALA A 83 -3.51 -12.89 -4.17
CA ALA A 83 -3.48 -13.47 -2.83
C ALA A 83 -4.88 -13.78 -2.28
N GLN A 84 -5.93 -13.22 -2.88
CA GLN A 84 -7.33 -13.47 -2.50
C GLN A 84 -7.64 -13.18 -1.03
N THR A 85 -7.00 -12.15 -0.49
CA THR A 85 -7.25 -11.65 0.87
C THR A 85 -7.74 -10.22 0.80
N ASP A 86 -8.32 -9.75 1.90
CA ASP A 86 -8.62 -8.33 2.02
C ASP A 86 -7.32 -7.54 1.93
N LEU A 87 -7.39 -6.35 1.34
CA LEU A 87 -6.25 -5.48 1.16
C LEU A 87 -6.50 -4.16 1.88
N ARG A 88 -5.49 -3.69 2.62
CA ARG A 88 -5.53 -2.38 3.24
C ARG A 88 -4.36 -1.55 2.73
N ILE A 89 -4.63 -0.27 2.52
CA ILE A 89 -3.65 0.68 2.00
C ILE A 89 -3.93 2.04 2.61
N ASP A 90 -2.91 2.85 2.76
CA ASP A 90 -3.07 4.23 3.21
C ASP A 90 -2.26 5.16 2.32
N THR A 91 -2.65 6.43 2.31
CA THR A 91 -1.94 7.46 1.56
C THR A 91 -2.14 8.84 2.20
N HIS A 92 -1.23 9.75 1.92
CA HIS A 92 -1.35 11.13 2.38
C HIS A 92 -2.50 11.83 1.65
N ARG A 93 -3.23 12.70 2.37
CA ARG A 93 -4.37 13.43 1.81
C ARG A 93 -4.04 14.21 0.55
N ASP A 94 -2.81 14.70 0.44
CA ASP A 94 -2.37 15.52 -0.68
C ASP A 94 -1.87 14.69 -1.87
N ASN A 95 -1.77 13.38 -1.72
CA ASN A 95 -1.36 12.50 -2.81
C ASN A 95 -2.58 12.20 -3.70
N HIS A 96 -2.96 13.17 -4.51
CA HIS A 96 -4.17 13.06 -5.34
C HIS A 96 -4.07 11.96 -6.38
N ILE A 97 -2.87 11.73 -6.92
CA ILE A 97 -2.64 10.68 -7.91
C ILE A 97 -2.92 9.30 -7.26
N MET A 98 -2.34 9.05 -6.10
CA MET A 98 -2.54 7.77 -5.42
C MET A 98 -4.00 7.60 -4.97
N ARG A 99 -4.63 8.66 -4.48
CA ARG A 99 -6.04 8.62 -4.09
C ARG A 99 -6.94 8.24 -5.27
N HIS A 100 -6.65 8.79 -6.45
CA HIS A 100 -7.39 8.46 -7.67
C HIS A 100 -7.19 6.99 -8.07
N LEU A 101 -5.95 6.49 -8.02
CA LEU A 101 -5.65 5.11 -8.35
C LEU A 101 -6.32 4.13 -7.38
N ILE A 102 -6.30 4.44 -6.09
CA ILE A 102 -6.95 3.62 -5.06
C ILE A 102 -8.46 3.56 -5.33
N ALA A 103 -9.08 4.70 -5.62
CA ALA A 103 -10.51 4.75 -5.92
C ALA A 103 -10.86 3.98 -7.19
N LYS A 104 -9.99 4.02 -8.20
CA LYS A 104 -10.18 3.30 -9.45
C LYS A 104 -10.31 1.80 -9.24
N TYR A 105 -9.62 1.24 -8.25
CA TYR A 105 -9.69 -0.18 -7.93
C TYR A 105 -10.79 -0.52 -6.93
N ALA A 106 -11.68 0.44 -6.65
CA ALA A 106 -12.86 0.25 -5.80
C ALA A 106 -12.53 0.01 -4.31
N PHE A 107 -11.36 0.43 -3.85
CA PHE A 107 -11.11 0.50 -2.41
C PHE A 107 -12.13 1.43 -1.76
N ILE A 108 -12.56 1.08 -0.57
CA ILE A 108 -13.50 1.89 0.21
C ILE A 108 -12.72 2.71 1.22
N TYR A 109 -12.99 4.00 1.26
CA TYR A 109 -12.42 4.87 2.28
C TYR A 109 -12.97 4.48 3.65
N CYS A 110 -12.08 4.26 4.61
CA CYS A 110 -12.46 3.76 5.94
C CYS A 110 -12.26 4.78 7.06
N GLY A 111 -11.32 5.68 6.93
CA GLY A 111 -11.05 6.67 7.97
C GLY A 111 -9.59 7.11 7.97
N ILE A 112 -9.11 7.53 9.13
CA ILE A 112 -7.76 8.09 9.29
C ILE A 112 -6.97 7.20 10.23
N ILE A 113 -5.75 6.87 9.82
CA ILE A 113 -4.76 6.23 10.69
C ILE A 113 -3.61 7.19 10.94
N HIS A 114 -2.81 6.93 11.97
CA HIS A 114 -1.59 7.66 12.26
C HIS A 114 -0.39 6.76 12.06
N THR A 115 0.63 7.28 11.36
CA THR A 115 1.90 6.58 11.24
C THR A 115 2.61 6.56 12.58
N GLU A 116 3.72 5.80 12.68
CA GLU A 116 4.53 5.77 13.89
C GLU A 116 5.04 7.16 14.27
N MET A 117 5.22 8.04 13.30
CA MET A 117 5.66 9.42 13.51
C MET A 117 4.52 10.37 13.84
N GLY A 118 3.28 9.86 13.92
CA GLY A 118 2.11 10.67 14.23
C GLY A 118 1.46 11.35 13.04
N ASP A 119 1.94 11.12 11.83
CA ASP A 119 1.35 11.72 10.63
C ASP A 119 0.03 11.07 10.29
N GLU A 120 -0.93 11.88 9.88
CA GLU A 120 -2.22 11.37 9.42
C GLU A 120 -2.13 10.77 8.03
N ARG A 121 -2.84 9.66 7.81
CA ARG A 121 -3.00 9.04 6.51
C ARG A 121 -4.45 8.67 6.30
N LEU A 122 -4.91 8.76 5.07
CA LEU A 122 -6.22 8.26 4.67
C LEU A 122 -6.12 6.76 4.47
N ALA A 123 -7.02 6.01 5.10
CA ALA A 123 -6.99 4.55 5.12
C ALA A 123 -8.13 3.97 4.30
N TYR A 124 -7.82 2.93 3.54
CA TYR A 124 -8.76 2.31 2.61
C TYR A 124 -8.67 0.79 2.71
N GLN A 125 -9.76 0.13 2.38
CA GLN A 125 -9.81 -1.34 2.33
C GLN A 125 -10.55 -1.82 1.09
N LEU A 126 -10.05 -2.91 0.52
CA LEU A 126 -10.71 -3.65 -0.55
C LEU A 126 -10.96 -5.06 -0.05
N ALA A 127 -12.23 -5.46 0.04
CA ALA A 127 -12.58 -6.80 0.46
C ALA A 127 -12.19 -7.82 -0.60
N ALA A 128 -11.77 -9.00 -0.17
CA ALA A 128 -11.47 -10.10 -1.07
C ALA A 128 -12.71 -10.47 -1.87
N THR A 129 -12.52 -10.77 -3.15
CA THR A 129 -13.61 -11.31 -3.97
C THR A 129 -13.81 -12.79 -3.65
N PRO A 130 -15.07 -13.21 -3.50
CA PRO A 130 -15.37 -14.64 -3.26
C PRO A 130 -14.89 -15.54 -4.40
#